data_0bc34ebdc1c3e3afc33654c24edf4ac8
#
_entry.id   0bc34ebdc1c3e3afc33654c24edf4ac8
#
_cell.length_a   1.000
_cell.length_b   1.000
_cell.length_c   1.000
_cell.angle_alpha   90.00
_cell.angle_beta   90.00
_cell.angle_gamma   90.00
#
_symmetry.space_group_name_H-M   'P 1'
#
loop_
_entity.id
_entity.type
_entity.pdbx_description
1 polymer ?
#
loop_
_entity_poly.entity_id
_entity_poly.type
_entity_poly.pdbx_seq_one_letter_code
_entity_poly.pdbx_strand_id
1 'polypeptide(L)'
;IRFPSLDITAEMAQPEGMRTWPSILFIKSAPIKITFRYEIPDYALKGKDMLCFHPMVMNNLYNQVRSYLRIDTGVKERKYGFKDACSRLVELDETIQLPAGYKMANSDRNDNVEGCSADFEGSLAQKGNKIFLYNKLALKKRVYEASDWDNYRDAVNAHKTYGDYLVIKK
;
A
#
# COMPACT_ATOMS: atom_id res chain seq x y z
N ILE A 1 -12.59 -20.01 -5.42
CA ILE A 1 -12.74 -19.13 -4.23
C ILE A 1 -13.06 -17.76 -4.76
N ARG A 2 -14.25 -17.24 -4.45
CA ARG A 2 -14.60 -15.84 -4.71
C ARG A 2 -13.96 -15.02 -3.62
N PHE A 3 -12.96 -14.22 -3.95
CA PHE A 3 -12.53 -13.14 -3.08
C PHE A 3 -13.57 -12.02 -3.15
N PRO A 4 -13.84 -11.34 -2.04
CA PRO A 4 -14.75 -10.21 -2.05
C PRO A 4 -14.27 -9.18 -3.07
N SER A 5 -15.21 -8.61 -3.78
CA SER A 5 -14.95 -7.51 -4.70
C SER A 5 -14.31 -6.35 -3.95
N LEU A 6 -13.22 -5.83 -4.46
CA LEU A 6 -12.69 -4.55 -4.02
C LEU A 6 -13.53 -3.45 -4.65
N ASP A 7 -14.27 -2.71 -3.84
CA ASP A 7 -15.02 -1.55 -4.31
C ASP A 7 -14.13 -0.31 -4.14
N ILE A 8 -13.60 0.21 -5.24
CA ILE A 8 -12.91 1.50 -5.29
C ILE A 8 -13.86 2.50 -5.96
N THR A 9 -14.38 3.48 -5.26
CA THR A 9 -15.35 4.46 -5.81
C THR A 9 -14.65 5.74 -6.25
N ALA A 10 -14.76 6.15 -7.53
CA ALA A 10 -14.34 7.45 -7.98
C ALA A 10 -15.56 8.35 -8.23
N GLU A 11 -15.79 9.27 -7.37
CA GLU A 11 -16.68 10.39 -7.64
C GLU A 11 -15.85 11.58 -8.13
N MET A 12 -15.98 11.92 -9.42
CA MET A 12 -15.58 13.23 -9.91
C MET A 12 -16.76 14.17 -9.71
N ALA A 13 -16.78 14.90 -8.60
CA ALA A 13 -17.65 16.04 -8.47
C ALA A 13 -17.16 17.14 -9.42
N GLN A 14 -17.78 17.26 -10.60
CA GLN A 14 -17.60 18.45 -11.42
C GLN A 14 -18.38 19.60 -10.77
N PRO A 15 -17.74 20.74 -10.46
CA PRO A 15 -18.49 21.94 -10.13
C PRO A 15 -19.38 22.31 -11.32
N GLU A 16 -20.66 22.54 -11.08
CA GLU A 16 -21.58 23.00 -12.11
C GLU A 16 -21.01 24.24 -12.80
N GLY A 17 -20.86 24.19 -14.12
CA GLY A 17 -20.45 25.32 -14.96
C GLY A 17 -19.10 25.23 -15.67
N MET A 18 -18.27 24.22 -15.46
CA MET A 18 -16.99 24.09 -16.13
C MET A 18 -17.04 23.19 -17.37
N ARG A 19 -17.12 23.77 -18.55
CA ARG A 19 -17.20 23.05 -19.84
C ARG A 19 -15.90 22.94 -20.65
N THR A 20 -14.73 23.35 -20.14
CA THR A 20 -13.49 23.37 -20.94
C THR A 20 -12.31 22.72 -20.26
N TRP A 21 -11.51 22.02 -21.04
CA TRP A 21 -10.35 21.21 -20.64
C TRP A 21 -9.31 21.90 -19.72
N PRO A 22 -8.98 23.19 -19.85
CA PRO A 22 -8.04 23.83 -18.95
C PRO A 22 -8.50 23.92 -17.50
N SER A 23 -9.79 23.82 -17.24
CA SER A 23 -10.35 23.92 -15.88
C SER A 23 -10.12 22.70 -15.01
N ILE A 24 -9.82 21.55 -15.59
CA ILE A 24 -9.49 20.32 -14.81
C ILE A 24 -8.18 20.49 -14.01
N LEU A 25 -7.24 21.29 -14.51
CA LEU A 25 -5.97 21.56 -13.85
C LEU A 25 -6.11 22.44 -12.59
N PHE A 26 -7.26 23.09 -12.39
CA PHE A 26 -7.51 24.00 -11.29
C PHE A 26 -8.48 23.49 -10.24
N ILE A 27 -8.94 22.24 -10.30
CA ILE A 27 -9.77 21.63 -9.25
C ILE A 27 -8.89 21.40 -8.02
N LYS A 28 -8.74 22.43 -7.20
CA LYS A 28 -7.91 22.42 -5.98
C LYS A 28 -8.56 21.70 -4.78
N SER A 29 -9.78 21.23 -4.85
CA SER A 29 -10.53 21.02 -3.62
C SER A 29 -11.26 19.69 -3.43
N ALA A 30 -11.28 18.79 -4.40
CA ALA A 30 -11.93 17.50 -4.21
C ALA A 30 -10.97 16.34 -4.44
N PRO A 31 -10.80 15.43 -3.50
CA PRO A 31 -10.07 14.20 -3.74
C PRO A 31 -10.78 13.40 -4.84
N ILE A 32 -10.01 12.84 -5.76
CA ILE A 32 -10.53 11.89 -6.74
C ILE A 32 -10.83 10.60 -5.99
N LYS A 33 -12.10 10.19 -5.98
CA LYS A 33 -12.51 8.90 -5.44
C LYS A 33 -12.90 8.00 -6.60
N ILE A 34 -12.20 6.87 -6.76
CA ILE A 34 -12.46 5.90 -7.83
C ILE A 34 -12.93 4.60 -7.18
N THR A 35 -14.06 4.04 -7.61
CA THR A 35 -14.54 2.73 -7.14
C THR A 35 -14.48 1.72 -8.27
N PHE A 36 -13.81 0.61 -8.06
CA PHE A 36 -13.81 -0.51 -8.98
C PHE A 36 -14.35 -1.74 -8.26
N ARG A 37 -15.02 -2.58 -9.01
CA ARG A 37 -15.38 -3.91 -8.59
C ARG A 37 -14.83 -4.91 -9.60
N TYR A 38 -14.06 -5.88 -9.14
CA TYR A 38 -13.50 -6.90 -10.01
C TYR A 38 -13.36 -8.25 -9.31
N GLU A 39 -13.27 -9.31 -10.09
CA GLU A 39 -13.04 -10.68 -9.63
C GLU A 39 -11.80 -11.22 -10.35
N ILE A 40 -10.88 -11.80 -9.60
CA ILE A 40 -9.70 -12.47 -10.17
C ILE A 40 -9.80 -13.95 -9.85
N PRO A 41 -10.10 -14.79 -10.85
CA PRO A 41 -10.12 -16.24 -10.65
C PRO A 41 -8.70 -16.73 -10.32
N ASP A 42 -8.62 -17.74 -9.45
CA ASP A 42 -7.39 -18.42 -9.05
C ASP A 42 -6.25 -17.49 -8.54
N TYR A 43 -6.61 -16.39 -7.89
CA TYR A 43 -5.66 -15.42 -7.33
C TYR A 43 -4.71 -16.02 -6.28
N ALA A 44 -5.21 -16.93 -5.44
CA ALA A 44 -4.43 -17.58 -4.41
C ALA A 44 -3.81 -18.90 -4.92
N LEU A 45 -2.55 -19.11 -4.60
CA LEU A 45 -1.89 -20.40 -4.76
C LEU A 45 -2.48 -21.39 -3.76
N LYS A 46 -2.92 -22.55 -4.27
CA LYS A 46 -3.59 -23.58 -3.46
C LYS A 46 -2.58 -24.68 -3.08
N GLY A 47 -2.42 -24.92 -1.77
CA GLY A 47 -1.82 -26.12 -1.24
C GLY A 47 -2.91 -27.10 -0.73
N LYS A 48 -2.49 -28.20 -0.08
CA LYS A 48 -3.41 -29.21 0.44
C LYS A 48 -4.42 -28.61 1.44
N ASP A 49 -3.93 -27.90 2.45
CA ASP A 49 -4.73 -27.31 3.53
C ASP A 49 -4.42 -25.82 3.72
N MET A 50 -3.84 -25.18 2.70
CA MET A 50 -3.41 -23.80 2.76
C MET A 50 -3.70 -23.03 1.48
N LEU A 51 -3.84 -21.73 1.62
CA LEU A 51 -3.85 -20.78 0.52
C LEU A 51 -2.77 -19.74 0.77
N CYS A 52 -2.10 -19.34 -0.29
CA CYS A 52 -1.04 -18.34 -0.25
C CYS A 52 -1.34 -17.26 -1.30
N PHE A 53 -1.34 -16.00 -0.89
CA PHE A 53 -1.63 -14.88 -1.79
C PHE A 53 -0.97 -13.59 -1.29
N HIS A 54 -0.77 -12.64 -2.20
CA HIS A 54 -0.37 -11.29 -1.82
C HIS A 54 -1.59 -10.44 -1.44
N PRO A 55 -1.45 -9.49 -0.49
CA PRO A 55 -2.45 -8.44 -0.32
C PRO A 55 -2.67 -7.70 -1.65
N MET A 56 -3.92 -7.54 -2.05
CA MET A 56 -4.23 -7.10 -3.40
C MET A 56 -3.94 -5.61 -3.61
N VAL A 57 -4.32 -4.79 -2.64
CA VAL A 57 -4.08 -3.34 -2.69
C VAL A 57 -2.59 -3.05 -2.69
N MET A 58 -1.86 -3.68 -1.77
CA MET A 58 -0.41 -3.51 -1.66
C MET A 58 0.33 -3.97 -2.91
N ASN A 59 -0.05 -5.10 -3.48
CA ASN A 59 0.73 -5.70 -4.55
C ASN A 59 0.28 -5.25 -5.94
N ASN A 60 -1.01 -5.18 -6.21
CA ASN A 60 -1.51 -4.88 -7.54
C ASN A 60 -1.73 -3.39 -7.79
N LEU A 61 -2.48 -2.70 -6.94
CA LEU A 61 -2.71 -1.28 -7.12
C LEU A 61 -1.47 -0.46 -6.81
N TYR A 62 -0.81 -0.74 -5.70
CA TYR A 62 0.35 0.00 -5.27
C TYR A 62 1.56 -0.25 -6.16
N ASN A 63 1.81 -1.48 -6.63
CA ASN A 63 2.91 -1.80 -7.53
C ASN A 63 2.85 -1.03 -8.84
N GLN A 64 1.67 -0.78 -9.38
CA GLN A 64 1.50 0.02 -10.60
C GLN A 64 1.85 1.50 -10.37
N VAL A 65 1.62 2.00 -9.16
CA VAL A 65 1.85 3.40 -8.77
C VAL A 65 3.24 3.62 -8.18
N ARG A 66 3.92 2.59 -7.67
CA ARG A 66 5.23 2.68 -7.00
C ARG A 66 6.43 2.82 -7.94
N SER A 67 6.22 3.00 -9.24
CA SER A 67 7.32 3.21 -10.20
C SER A 67 8.28 4.34 -9.81
N TYR A 68 7.91 5.15 -8.86
CA TYR A 68 8.70 6.21 -8.27
C TYR A 68 9.49 5.81 -7.00
N LEU A 69 9.19 4.68 -6.37
CA LEU A 69 10.05 4.09 -5.32
C LEU A 69 11.22 3.29 -5.93
N ARG A 70 11.79 3.80 -7.03
CA ARG A 70 12.91 3.15 -7.75
C ARG A 70 14.23 3.24 -7.01
N ILE A 71 14.26 3.82 -5.83
CA ILE A 71 15.47 3.90 -5.03
C ILE A 71 15.77 2.53 -4.47
N ASP A 72 16.94 2.02 -4.83
CA ASP A 72 17.40 0.72 -4.34
C ASP A 72 17.70 0.80 -2.84
N THR A 73 16.85 0.16 -2.03
CA THR A 73 17.02 0.07 -0.58
C THR A 73 17.92 -1.09 -0.13
N GLY A 74 18.47 -1.86 -1.05
CA GLY A 74 19.49 -2.89 -0.77
C GLY A 74 20.86 -2.31 -0.44
N VAL A 75 21.10 -1.03 -0.78
CA VAL A 75 22.34 -0.33 -0.45
C VAL A 75 22.38 -0.03 1.04
N LYS A 76 23.42 -0.51 1.74
CA LYS A 76 23.56 -0.32 3.19
C LYS A 76 23.84 1.14 3.58
N GLU A 77 24.71 1.81 2.85
CA GLU A 77 25.16 3.18 3.13
C GLU A 77 25.16 4.00 1.86
N ARG A 78 24.90 5.30 1.99
CA ARG A 78 25.02 6.27 0.90
C ARG A 78 26.06 7.33 1.24
N LYS A 79 26.95 7.59 0.28
CA LYS A 79 27.93 8.68 0.37
C LYS A 79 27.36 10.04 -0.03
N TYR A 80 26.32 10.02 -0.86
CA TYR A 80 25.74 11.23 -1.45
C TYR A 80 24.24 11.29 -1.19
N GLY A 81 23.74 12.50 -1.07
CA GLY A 81 22.30 12.76 -1.05
C GLY A 81 21.60 12.25 -2.31
N PHE A 82 20.30 12.14 -2.26
CA PHE A 82 19.49 11.69 -3.39
C PHE A 82 18.20 12.51 -3.48
N LYS A 83 17.57 12.44 -4.65
CA LYS A 83 16.35 13.20 -4.95
C LYS A 83 15.24 12.26 -5.37
N ASP A 84 14.06 12.45 -4.78
CA ASP A 84 12.81 11.87 -5.26
C ASP A 84 12.01 12.91 -6.07
N ALA A 85 11.02 12.46 -6.80
CA ALA A 85 10.16 13.34 -7.60
C ALA A 85 9.35 14.30 -6.72
N CYS A 86 8.84 13.83 -5.57
CA CYS A 86 8.08 14.63 -4.60
C CYS A 86 8.16 14.01 -3.21
N SER A 87 7.84 14.79 -2.17
CA SER A 87 7.39 14.22 -0.90
C SER A 87 6.02 13.56 -1.08
N ARG A 88 5.70 12.57 -0.25
CA ARG A 88 4.44 11.85 -0.42
C ARG A 88 3.94 11.20 0.85
N LEU A 89 2.65 11.04 0.92
CA LEU A 89 1.95 10.21 1.88
C LEU A 89 1.21 9.13 1.12
N VAL A 90 1.46 7.87 1.49
CA VAL A 90 0.73 6.70 0.97
C VAL A 90 0.08 6.03 2.17
N GLU A 91 -1.22 5.88 2.11
CA GLU A 91 -2.01 5.21 3.14
C GLU A 91 -2.86 4.14 2.48
N LEU A 92 -2.76 2.92 2.98
CA LEU A 92 -3.43 1.74 2.44
C LEU A 92 -4.18 1.04 3.57
N ASP A 93 -5.44 0.77 3.34
CA ASP A 93 -6.31 0.01 4.23
C ASP A 93 -6.96 -1.11 3.42
N GLU A 94 -6.71 -2.34 3.81
CA GLU A 94 -7.22 -3.51 3.13
C GLU A 94 -7.89 -4.46 4.13
N THR A 95 -9.15 -4.79 3.87
CA THR A 95 -9.87 -5.83 4.63
C THR A 95 -10.06 -7.05 3.75
N ILE A 96 -9.50 -8.17 4.16
CA ILE A 96 -9.55 -9.44 3.43
C ILE A 96 -10.51 -10.39 4.13
N GLN A 97 -11.58 -10.78 3.44
CA GLN A 97 -12.55 -11.76 3.93
C GLN A 97 -12.03 -13.18 3.67
N LEU A 98 -11.84 -13.96 4.74
CA LEU A 98 -11.38 -15.34 4.63
C LEU A 98 -12.54 -16.31 4.34
N PRO A 99 -12.29 -17.41 3.62
CA PRO A 99 -13.23 -18.52 3.54
C PRO A 99 -13.48 -19.12 4.93
N ALA A 100 -14.64 -19.72 5.10
CA ALA A 100 -15.00 -20.36 6.37
C ALA A 100 -13.99 -21.45 6.78
N GLY A 101 -13.56 -21.42 8.05
CA GLY A 101 -12.62 -22.39 8.61
C GLY A 101 -11.14 -22.06 8.36
N TYR A 102 -10.81 -21.00 7.61
CA TYR A 102 -9.42 -20.58 7.42
C TYR A 102 -8.98 -19.55 8.44
N LYS A 103 -7.72 -19.69 8.88
CA LYS A 103 -7.04 -18.75 9.77
C LYS A 103 -5.72 -18.30 9.15
N MET A 104 -5.31 -17.08 9.44
CA MET A 104 -4.00 -16.57 9.08
C MET A 104 -2.93 -17.39 9.81
N ALA A 105 -1.94 -17.86 9.05
CA ALA A 105 -0.78 -18.57 9.60
C ALA A 105 0.34 -17.62 9.99
N ASN A 106 0.36 -16.42 9.42
CA ASN A 106 1.26 -15.34 9.82
C ASN A 106 0.84 -14.81 11.20
N SER A 107 1.80 -14.39 12.01
CA SER A 107 1.50 -13.71 13.28
C SER A 107 0.95 -12.31 13.02
N ASP A 108 0.07 -11.86 13.92
CA ASP A 108 -0.29 -10.45 13.99
C ASP A 108 0.98 -9.62 14.23
N ARG A 109 1.05 -8.45 13.61
CA ARG A 109 2.22 -7.57 13.73
C ARG A 109 1.81 -6.10 13.68
N ASN A 110 2.62 -5.30 14.36
CA ASN A 110 2.56 -3.85 14.31
C ASN A 110 4.00 -3.35 14.18
N ASP A 111 4.26 -2.56 13.17
CA ASP A 111 5.57 -1.97 12.91
C ASP A 111 5.45 -0.44 12.89
N ASN A 112 6.41 0.23 13.51
CA ASN A 112 6.51 1.67 13.51
C ASN A 112 7.96 2.09 13.25
N VAL A 113 8.15 3.01 12.30
CA VAL A 113 9.43 3.66 12.03
C VAL A 113 9.18 5.16 12.01
N GLU A 114 9.86 5.89 12.87
CA GLU A 114 9.77 7.35 12.94
C GLU A 114 11.13 7.99 12.68
N GLY A 115 11.14 9.14 12.01
CA GLY A 115 12.36 9.87 11.78
C GLY A 115 12.19 11.18 11.03
N CYS A 116 13.30 11.84 10.76
CA CYS A 116 13.28 13.16 10.12
C CYS A 116 13.00 13.10 8.61
N SER A 117 13.26 11.97 7.97
CA SER A 117 13.17 11.81 6.51
C SER A 117 11.94 11.01 6.07
N ALA A 118 11.55 10.00 6.86
CA ALA A 118 10.41 9.15 6.57
C ALA A 118 9.79 8.61 7.86
N ASP A 119 8.48 8.36 7.82
CA ASP A 119 7.75 7.58 8.82
C ASP A 119 7.06 6.40 8.16
N PHE A 120 6.92 5.33 8.91
CA PHE A 120 6.11 4.19 8.54
C PHE A 120 5.32 3.71 9.76
N GLU A 121 4.04 3.44 9.55
CA GLU A 121 3.16 2.77 10.50
C GLU A 121 2.45 1.64 9.76
N GLY A 122 2.45 0.43 10.33
CA GLY A 122 1.79 -0.71 9.72
C GLY A 122 1.20 -1.64 10.76
N SER A 123 0.04 -2.22 10.45
CA SER A 123 -0.58 -3.26 11.25
C SER A 123 -1.17 -4.35 10.37
N LEU A 124 -1.07 -5.58 10.84
CA LEU A 124 -1.67 -6.77 10.25
C LEU A 124 -2.27 -7.60 11.39
N ALA A 125 -3.56 -7.84 11.36
CA ALA A 125 -4.24 -8.63 12.38
C ALA A 125 -5.44 -9.38 11.84
N GLN A 126 -5.72 -10.56 12.39
CA GLN A 126 -6.95 -11.29 12.11
C GLN A 126 -7.98 -11.08 13.23
N LYS A 127 -9.21 -10.72 12.85
CA LYS A 127 -10.37 -10.70 13.75
C LYS A 127 -11.51 -11.52 13.12
N GLY A 128 -11.82 -12.65 13.75
CA GLY A 128 -12.80 -13.59 13.22
C GLY A 128 -12.36 -14.15 11.87
N ASN A 129 -13.18 -13.99 10.84
CA ASN A 129 -12.90 -14.41 9.48
C ASN A 129 -12.43 -13.28 8.56
N LYS A 130 -11.87 -12.22 9.13
CA LYS A 130 -11.32 -11.08 8.40
C LYS A 130 -9.88 -10.81 8.81
N ILE A 131 -9.04 -10.51 7.83
CA ILE A 131 -7.71 -9.94 8.04
C ILE A 131 -7.82 -8.44 7.77
N PHE A 132 -7.28 -7.65 8.67
CA PHE A 132 -7.14 -6.20 8.56
C PHE A 132 -5.67 -5.89 8.34
N LEU A 133 -5.38 -5.24 7.23
CA LEU A 133 -4.05 -4.77 6.88
C LEU A 133 -4.11 -3.25 6.71
N TYR A 134 -3.35 -2.55 7.53
CA TYR A 134 -3.17 -1.11 7.43
C TYR A 134 -1.69 -0.79 7.24
N ASN A 135 -1.41 0.23 6.46
CA ASN A 135 -0.06 0.66 6.23
C ASN A 135 -0.04 2.11 5.73
N LYS A 136 0.84 2.90 6.35
CA LYS A 136 1.02 4.31 6.08
C LYS A 136 2.50 4.62 5.98
N LEU A 137 2.91 5.11 4.81
CA LEU A 137 4.28 5.55 4.54
C LEU A 137 4.29 7.05 4.24
N ALA A 138 5.03 7.82 5.01
CA ALA A 138 5.26 9.23 4.77
C ALA A 138 6.72 9.46 4.36
N LEU A 139 6.95 9.87 3.12
CA LEU A 139 8.25 10.35 2.64
C LEU A 139 8.26 11.87 2.72
N LYS A 140 8.95 12.41 3.73
CA LYS A 140 8.80 13.80 4.19
C LYS A 140 9.53 14.82 3.32
N LYS A 141 10.55 14.37 2.59
CA LYS A 141 11.46 15.22 1.83
C LYS A 141 11.38 14.92 0.34
N ARG A 142 11.80 15.86 -0.47
CA ARG A 142 12.08 15.68 -1.89
C ARG A 142 13.58 15.49 -2.14
N VAL A 143 14.41 16.18 -1.36
CA VAL A 143 15.86 16.08 -1.39
C VAL A 143 16.31 15.54 -0.05
N TYR A 144 17.07 14.48 -0.08
CA TYR A 144 17.56 13.74 1.07
C TYR A 144 19.08 13.86 1.15
N GLU A 145 19.59 14.13 2.32
CA GLU A 145 21.02 14.07 2.60
C GLU A 145 21.47 12.60 2.80
N ALA A 146 22.77 12.35 2.74
CA ALA A 146 23.29 11.00 3.01
C ALA A 146 22.89 10.49 4.41
N SER A 147 22.83 11.37 5.40
CA SER A 147 22.40 11.08 6.77
C SER A 147 20.92 10.71 6.93
N ASP A 148 20.10 11.01 5.94
CA ASP A 148 18.68 10.63 5.95
C ASP A 148 18.47 9.16 5.55
N TRP A 149 19.52 8.51 5.02
CA TRP A 149 19.40 7.24 4.32
C TRP A 149 18.88 6.11 5.19
N ASP A 150 19.39 5.96 6.40
CA ASP A 150 18.99 4.84 7.26
C ASP A 150 17.51 4.89 7.61
N ASN A 151 17.03 6.05 8.05
CA ASN A 151 15.60 6.23 8.35
C ASN A 151 14.72 6.03 7.10
N TYR A 152 15.11 6.60 5.95
CA TYR A 152 14.39 6.41 4.70
C TYR A 152 14.33 4.93 4.29
N ARG A 153 15.48 4.25 4.31
CA ARG A 153 15.60 2.83 3.96
C ARG A 153 14.75 1.95 4.86
N ASP A 154 14.80 2.18 6.17
CA ASP A 154 14.09 1.37 7.16
C ASP A 154 12.58 1.54 7.02
N ALA A 155 12.08 2.75 6.84
CA ALA A 155 10.67 3.02 6.60
C ALA A 155 10.17 2.36 5.29
N VAL A 156 10.93 2.49 4.20
CA VAL A 156 10.56 1.89 2.91
C VAL A 156 10.63 0.35 2.95
N ASN A 157 11.61 -0.22 3.65
CA ASN A 157 11.72 -1.67 3.79
C ASN A 157 10.60 -2.22 4.67
N ALA A 158 10.26 -1.56 5.79
CA ALA A 158 9.12 -1.92 6.61
C ALA A 158 7.82 -1.92 5.77
N HIS A 159 7.59 -0.87 5.00
CA HIS A 159 6.46 -0.79 4.09
C HIS A 159 6.41 -1.96 3.08
N LYS A 160 7.53 -2.34 2.47
CA LYS A 160 7.59 -3.44 1.50
C LYS A 160 7.14 -4.78 2.08
N THR A 161 7.46 -5.06 3.34
CA THR A 161 7.13 -6.33 3.99
C THR A 161 5.63 -6.58 4.16
N TYR A 162 4.80 -5.53 4.10
CA TYR A 162 3.33 -5.65 4.12
C TYR A 162 2.74 -6.09 2.77
N GLY A 163 3.54 -6.07 1.70
CA GLY A 163 3.19 -6.64 0.40
C GLY A 163 3.58 -8.11 0.23
N ASP A 164 4.22 -8.72 1.23
CA ASP A 164 4.64 -10.11 1.18
C ASP A 164 3.46 -11.08 1.22
N TYR A 165 3.73 -12.36 0.94
CA TYR A 165 2.71 -13.39 0.94
C TYR A 165 2.03 -13.55 2.31
N LEU A 166 0.71 -13.56 2.28
CA LEU A 166 -0.12 -14.04 3.37
C LEU A 166 -0.42 -15.52 3.15
N VAL A 167 -0.26 -16.29 4.22
CA VAL A 167 -0.58 -17.71 4.25
C VAL A 167 -1.76 -17.92 5.18
N ILE A 168 -2.81 -18.56 4.67
CA ILE A 168 -3.96 -18.98 5.48
C ILE A 168 -4.08 -20.50 5.46
N LYS A 169 -4.43 -21.07 6.59
CA LYS A 169 -4.59 -22.52 6.79
C LYS A 169 -6.00 -22.83 7.27
N LYS A 170 -6.47 -24.02 6.90
CA LYS A 170 -7.75 -24.54 7.35
C LYS A 170 -7.68 -25.16 8.76
#